data_fdc7d915d2ee2963f6f732fc82a83ff7
#
_entry.id   fdc7d915d2ee2963f6f732fc82a83ff7
#
_cell.length_a   1.000
_cell.length_b   1.000
_cell.length_c   1.000
_cell.angle_alpha   90.00
_cell.angle_beta   90.00
_cell.angle_gamma   90.00
#
_symmetry.space_group_name_H-M   'P 1'
#
loop_
_entity.id
_entity.type
_entity.pdbx_description
1 polymer ?
#
loop_
_entity_poly.entity_id
_entity_poly.type
_entity_poly.pdbx_seq_one_letter_code
_entity_poly.pdbx_strand_id
1 'polypeptide(L)'
;MAIYRSAIFNELRKKLANTVMYKLESQGIMRSAPGKIKNPRTPEQLTQRAKISLLGDLGRRFAPIIKEGFRERPKMNSVFNAFVSANVPFVTVDDEYQASVDFTEILCSNGGLDLPDVTAAFTDNTITVAQTAQDNTGTGVK
;
A
#
# COMPACT_ATOMS: atom_id res chain seq x y z
N MET A 1 21.85 -9.53 0.74
CA MET A 1 21.37 -8.57 1.76
C MET A 1 21.79 -9.11 3.12
N ALA A 2 22.41 -8.30 3.96
CA ALA A 2 22.82 -8.69 5.31
C ALA A 2 22.05 -7.86 6.33
N ILE A 3 21.61 -8.52 7.41
CA ILE A 3 20.99 -7.87 8.57
C ILE A 3 22.10 -7.71 9.60
N TYR A 4 22.24 -6.52 10.16
CA TYR A 4 23.23 -6.27 11.20
C TYR A 4 22.57 -5.72 12.47
N ARG A 5 23.16 -6.09 13.61
CA ARG A 5 22.82 -5.53 14.92
C ARG A 5 24.15 -5.10 15.57
N SER A 6 24.37 -3.82 15.65
CA SER A 6 25.57 -3.29 16.28
C SER A 6 25.26 -1.95 16.93
N ALA A 7 25.75 -1.74 18.14
CA ALA A 7 25.60 -0.48 18.85
C ALA A 7 26.24 0.69 18.07
N ILE A 8 27.32 0.43 17.34
CA ILE A 8 28.06 1.45 16.59
C ILE A 8 27.35 1.79 15.26
N PHE A 9 26.69 0.81 14.61
CA PHE A 9 26.10 0.98 13.29
C PHE A 9 24.57 1.17 13.30
N ASN A 10 23.98 1.23 14.48
CA ASN A 10 22.51 1.29 14.62
C ASN A 10 21.91 2.57 14.03
N GLU A 11 22.69 3.64 13.95
CA GLU A 11 22.29 4.95 13.42
C GLU A 11 22.74 5.18 11.97
N LEU A 12 23.55 4.28 11.39
CA LEU A 12 24.07 4.48 10.04
C LEU A 12 22.97 4.33 9.00
N ARG A 13 22.77 5.40 8.27
CA ARG A 13 21.86 5.49 7.14
C ARG A 13 22.58 6.14 5.98
N LYS A 14 22.17 5.87 4.75
CA LYS A 14 22.71 6.41 3.49
C LYS A 14 23.74 5.48 2.84
N LYS A 15 24.38 6.01 1.82
CA LYS A 15 25.36 5.30 1.01
C LYS A 15 26.76 5.52 1.57
N LEU A 16 27.48 4.42 1.77
CA LEU A 16 28.90 4.43 2.10
C LEU A 16 29.64 3.61 1.03
N ALA A 17 30.44 4.27 0.20
CA ALA A 17 31.11 3.65 -0.95
C ALA A 17 30.11 2.86 -1.82
N ASN A 18 30.33 1.57 -1.99
CA ASN A 18 29.45 0.66 -2.76
C ASN A 18 28.36 -0.01 -1.91
N THR A 19 28.12 0.48 -0.70
CA THR A 19 27.15 -0.10 0.23
C THR A 19 26.08 0.91 0.59
N VAL A 20 24.84 0.46 0.64
CA VAL A 20 23.69 1.24 1.13
C VAL A 20 23.20 0.62 2.42
N MET A 21 23.10 1.46 3.45
CA MET A 21 22.59 1.10 4.76
C MET A 21 21.27 1.82 5.03
N TYR A 22 20.29 1.10 5.52
CA TYR A 22 19.02 1.66 5.92
C TYR A 22 18.39 0.85 7.06
N LYS A 23 17.50 1.48 7.78
CA LYS A 23 16.75 0.83 8.85
C LYS A 23 15.34 0.49 8.36
N LEU A 24 14.93 -0.74 8.59
CA LEU A 24 13.58 -1.18 8.34
C LEU A 24 13.02 -1.71 9.66
N GLU A 25 12.04 -0.99 10.20
CA GLU A 25 11.54 -1.18 11.56
C GLU A 25 12.69 -1.11 12.60
N SER A 26 12.97 -2.21 13.29
CA SER A 26 14.05 -2.31 14.30
C SER A 26 15.34 -2.91 13.75
N GLN A 27 15.39 -3.28 12.45
CA GLN A 27 16.53 -3.99 11.87
C GLN A 27 17.36 -3.06 10.97
N GLY A 28 18.67 -3.09 11.16
CA GLY A 28 19.62 -2.46 10.25
C GLY A 28 19.89 -3.36 9.05
N ILE A 29 19.73 -2.85 7.86
CA ILE A 29 19.91 -3.58 6.61
C ILE A 29 21.06 -2.97 5.83
N MET A 30 21.96 -3.84 5.37
CA MET A 30 23.09 -3.48 4.52
C MET A 30 23.00 -4.24 3.19
N ARG A 31 23.14 -3.55 2.09
CA ARG A 31 23.19 -4.15 0.76
C ARG A 31 24.17 -3.42 -0.14
N SER A 32 24.65 -4.10 -1.17
CA SER A 32 25.44 -3.44 -2.22
C SER A 32 24.62 -2.35 -2.90
N ALA A 33 25.25 -1.24 -3.20
CA ALA A 33 24.63 -0.20 -4.01
C ALA A 33 24.34 -0.76 -5.41
N PRO A 34 23.16 -0.50 -5.98
CA PRO A 34 22.87 -0.90 -7.35
C PRO A 34 23.83 -0.18 -8.30
N GLY A 35 24.36 -0.92 -9.27
CA GLY A 35 25.12 -0.35 -10.38
C GLY A 35 24.23 0.44 -11.34
N LYS A 36 24.74 0.74 -12.55
CA LYS A 36 23.92 1.34 -13.61
C LYS A 36 22.78 0.38 -13.98
N ILE A 37 21.56 0.76 -13.65
CA ILE A 37 20.36 0.00 -13.97
C ILE A 37 19.89 0.45 -15.35
N LYS A 38 19.81 -0.48 -16.30
CA LYS A 38 19.06 -0.25 -17.53
C LYS A 38 17.58 -0.17 -17.16
N ASN A 39 16.94 0.89 -17.58
CA ASN A 39 15.52 1.12 -17.30
C ASN A 39 14.73 1.04 -18.63
N PRO A 40 14.48 -0.16 -19.14
CA PRO A 40 13.72 -0.33 -20.38
C PRO A 40 12.30 0.19 -20.15
N ARG A 41 11.71 0.72 -21.22
CA ARG A 41 10.31 1.18 -21.23
C ARG A 41 9.49 0.22 -22.07
N THR A 42 9.39 -1.03 -21.61
CA THR A 42 8.49 -1.98 -22.27
C THR A 42 7.04 -1.64 -21.96
N PRO A 43 6.08 -2.01 -22.82
CA PRO A 43 4.65 -1.75 -22.59
C PRO A 43 4.18 -2.24 -21.21
N GLU A 44 4.59 -3.44 -20.81
CA GLU A 44 4.21 -4.02 -19.52
C GLU A 44 4.76 -3.22 -18.34
N GLN A 45 5.99 -2.68 -18.48
CA GLN A 45 6.57 -1.83 -17.45
C GLN A 45 5.87 -0.47 -17.36
N LEU A 46 5.44 0.08 -18.48
CA LEU A 46 4.69 1.34 -18.50
C LEU A 46 3.33 1.15 -17.83
N THR A 47 2.64 0.05 -18.17
CA THR A 47 1.37 -0.33 -17.53
C THR A 47 1.53 -0.47 -16.01
N GLN A 48 2.53 -1.21 -15.53
CA GLN A 48 2.76 -1.36 -14.09
C GLN A 48 3.11 -0.05 -13.40
N ARG A 49 3.85 0.83 -14.05
CA ARG A 49 4.17 2.16 -13.50
C ARG A 49 2.94 3.04 -13.40
N ALA A 50 2.07 3.02 -14.42
CA ALA A 50 0.80 3.75 -14.40
C ALA A 50 -0.06 3.30 -13.22
N LYS A 51 -0.22 1.98 -13.01
CA LYS A 51 -0.95 1.41 -11.86
C LYS A 51 -0.39 1.87 -10.52
N ILE A 52 0.92 1.72 -10.33
CA ILE A 52 1.58 2.09 -9.08
C ILE A 52 1.53 3.61 -8.85
N SER A 53 1.63 4.42 -9.91
CA SER A 53 1.53 5.87 -9.80
C SER A 53 0.17 6.31 -9.29
N LEU A 54 -0.92 5.81 -9.91
CA LEU A 54 -2.29 6.10 -9.50
C LEU A 54 -2.55 5.66 -8.04
N LEU A 55 -2.20 4.43 -7.69
CA LEU A 55 -2.36 3.92 -6.33
C LEU A 55 -1.48 4.68 -5.33
N GLY A 56 -0.32 5.17 -5.77
CA GLY A 56 0.54 6.03 -4.97
C GLY A 56 -0.10 7.35 -4.60
N ASP A 57 -0.78 7.97 -5.54
CA ASP A 57 -1.50 9.22 -5.31
C ASP A 57 -2.73 9.03 -4.43
N LEU A 58 -3.50 7.95 -4.68
CA LEU A 58 -4.63 7.57 -3.83
C LEU A 58 -4.18 7.23 -2.41
N GLY A 59 -3.12 6.44 -2.26
CA GLY A 59 -2.59 6.07 -0.96
C GLY A 59 -2.11 7.26 -0.13
N ARG A 60 -1.58 8.31 -0.76
CA ARG A 60 -1.26 9.56 -0.06
C ARG A 60 -2.50 10.29 0.43
N ARG A 61 -3.56 10.33 -0.37
CA ARG A 61 -4.83 10.97 -0.02
C ARG A 61 -5.57 10.21 1.08
N PHE A 62 -5.53 8.89 1.03
CA PHE A 62 -6.18 8.01 2.00
C PHE A 62 -5.27 7.61 3.17
N ALA A 63 -4.11 8.24 3.33
CA ALA A 63 -3.12 7.88 4.35
C ALA A 63 -3.70 7.73 5.78
N PRO A 64 -4.59 8.59 6.28
CA PRO A 64 -5.19 8.39 7.60
C PRO A 64 -6.03 7.12 7.68
N ILE A 65 -6.83 6.84 6.65
CA ILE A 65 -7.75 5.69 6.59
C ILE A 65 -6.97 4.38 6.49
N ILE A 66 -6.03 4.30 5.53
CA ILE A 66 -5.27 3.07 5.30
C ILE A 66 -4.34 2.72 6.47
N LYS A 67 -3.91 3.71 7.26
CA LYS A 67 -3.11 3.48 8.46
C LYS A 67 -3.86 2.65 9.49
N GLU A 68 -5.14 2.88 9.63
CA GLU A 68 -6.01 2.13 10.53
C GLU A 68 -6.48 0.82 9.88
N GLY A 69 -6.84 0.85 8.59
CA GLY A 69 -7.39 -0.30 7.88
C GLY A 69 -6.39 -1.43 7.64
N PHE A 70 -5.09 -1.13 7.49
CA PHE A 70 -4.04 -2.12 7.23
C PHE A 70 -3.14 -2.36 8.45
N ARG A 71 -3.73 -2.53 9.64
CA ARG A 71 -2.98 -2.87 10.87
C ARG A 71 -2.41 -4.28 10.82
N GLU A 72 -3.18 -5.23 10.34
CA GLU A 72 -2.77 -6.62 10.18
C GLU A 72 -2.07 -6.81 8.84
N ARG A 73 -0.77 -6.66 8.86
CA ARG A 73 0.09 -6.83 7.68
C ARG A 73 1.34 -7.64 8.04
N PRO A 74 1.96 -8.30 7.06
CA PRO A 74 3.23 -8.98 7.28
C PRO A 74 4.28 -8.01 7.86
N LYS A 75 5.06 -8.51 8.80
CA LYS A 75 6.23 -7.78 9.32
C LYS A 75 7.11 -7.34 8.15
N MET A 76 7.70 -6.14 8.24
CA MET A 76 8.55 -5.55 7.21
C MET A 76 7.81 -5.04 5.96
N ASN A 77 6.48 -5.08 5.94
CA ASN A 77 5.69 -4.42 4.91
C ASN A 77 5.14 -3.08 5.45
N SER A 78 5.27 -2.01 4.68
CA SER A 78 4.66 -0.74 5.07
C SER A 78 3.16 -0.77 4.81
N VAL A 79 2.40 0.05 5.55
CA VAL A 79 0.95 0.22 5.35
C VAL A 79 0.65 0.59 3.89
N PHE A 80 1.44 1.52 3.35
CA PHE A 80 1.32 1.96 1.97
C PHE A 80 1.55 0.81 0.97
N ASN A 81 2.58 -0.01 1.17
CA ASN A 81 2.83 -1.15 0.30
C ASN A 81 1.73 -2.21 0.40
N ALA A 82 1.16 -2.41 1.59
CA ALA A 82 0.03 -3.32 1.79
C ALA A 82 -1.19 -2.84 1.01
N PHE A 83 -1.52 -1.54 1.09
CA PHE A 83 -2.59 -0.92 0.31
C PHE A 83 -2.36 -1.06 -1.20
N VAL A 84 -1.17 -0.70 -1.69
CA VAL A 84 -0.84 -0.82 -3.12
C VAL A 84 -0.97 -2.28 -3.58
N SER A 85 -0.39 -3.23 -2.83
CA SER A 85 -0.44 -4.65 -3.18
C SER A 85 -1.85 -5.21 -3.27
N ALA A 86 -2.73 -4.80 -2.35
CA ALA A 86 -4.13 -5.22 -2.34
C ALA A 86 -4.92 -4.68 -3.53
N ASN A 87 -4.60 -3.46 -4.01
CA ASN A 87 -5.40 -2.75 -5.00
C ASN A 87 -4.86 -2.80 -6.44
N VAL A 88 -3.63 -3.28 -6.67
CA VAL A 88 -3.09 -3.42 -8.05
C VAL A 88 -4.01 -4.21 -8.99
N PRO A 89 -4.71 -5.30 -8.57
CA PRO A 89 -5.60 -6.05 -9.45
C PRO A 89 -6.80 -5.24 -9.96
N PHE A 90 -7.27 -4.27 -9.17
CA PHE A 90 -8.49 -3.48 -9.47
C PHE A 90 -8.21 -2.22 -10.31
N VAL A 91 -6.95 -2.00 -10.70
CA VAL A 91 -6.59 -0.88 -11.57
C VAL A 91 -6.52 -1.34 -13.02
N THR A 92 -7.25 -0.68 -13.87
CA THR A 92 -7.20 -0.83 -15.33
C THR A 92 -6.31 0.23 -15.94
N VAL A 93 -5.69 -0.08 -17.06
CA VAL A 93 -4.82 0.84 -17.81
C VAL A 93 -5.20 0.74 -19.29
N ASP A 94 -5.40 1.87 -19.91
CA ASP A 94 -5.71 1.96 -21.34
C ASP A 94 -4.46 1.87 -22.22
N ASP A 95 -4.65 1.92 -23.53
CA ASP A 95 -3.57 1.84 -24.52
C ASP A 95 -2.64 3.06 -24.48
N GLU A 96 -3.09 4.18 -23.89
CA GLU A 96 -2.32 5.40 -23.67
C GLU A 96 -1.59 5.43 -22.33
N TYR A 97 -1.58 4.30 -21.61
CA TYR A 97 -1.01 4.13 -20.27
C TYR A 97 -1.66 5.05 -19.21
N GLN A 98 -2.93 5.44 -19.41
CA GLN A 98 -3.71 6.13 -18.39
C GLN A 98 -4.33 5.07 -17.46
N ALA A 99 -4.03 5.19 -16.19
CA ALA A 99 -4.58 4.28 -15.20
C ALA A 99 -5.90 4.81 -14.65
N SER A 100 -6.90 3.96 -14.55
CA SER A 100 -8.17 4.24 -13.93
C SER A 100 -8.51 3.17 -12.88
N VAL A 101 -9.36 3.52 -11.93
CA VAL A 101 -9.77 2.62 -10.87
C VAL A 101 -11.26 2.77 -10.64
N ASP A 102 -11.95 1.64 -10.43
CA ASP A 102 -13.29 1.64 -9.93
C ASP A 102 -13.26 1.79 -8.39
N PHE A 103 -13.83 2.87 -7.89
CA PHE A 103 -13.85 3.13 -6.45
C PHE A 103 -14.75 2.18 -5.67
N THR A 104 -15.62 1.41 -6.33
CA THR A 104 -16.43 0.38 -5.68
C THR A 104 -15.61 -0.85 -5.30
N GLU A 105 -14.49 -1.08 -5.99
CA GLU A 105 -13.62 -2.23 -5.80
C GLU A 105 -12.40 -1.95 -4.90
N ILE A 106 -12.14 -0.68 -4.58
CA ILE A 106 -10.97 -0.30 -3.78
C ILE A 106 -11.08 -0.80 -2.35
N LEU A 107 -10.05 -1.52 -1.93
CA LEU A 107 -9.90 -1.99 -0.56
C LEU A 107 -9.14 -0.94 0.28
N CYS A 108 -9.81 -0.38 1.28
CA CYS A 108 -9.22 0.56 2.24
C CYS A 108 -8.80 -0.10 3.55
N SER A 109 -9.13 -1.39 3.71
CA SER A 109 -8.79 -2.17 4.90
C SER A 109 -8.47 -3.62 4.52
N ASN A 110 -7.76 -4.30 5.42
CA ASN A 110 -7.50 -5.73 5.34
C ASN A 110 -7.87 -6.35 6.70
N GLY A 111 -8.93 -7.13 6.73
CA GLY A 111 -9.42 -7.77 7.94
C GLY A 111 -10.38 -8.91 7.61
N GLY A 112 -10.66 -9.76 8.60
CA GLY A 112 -11.58 -10.89 8.48
C GLY A 112 -13.02 -10.58 8.94
N LEU A 113 -13.38 -9.31 9.07
CA LEU A 113 -14.74 -8.91 9.40
C LEU A 113 -15.56 -8.74 8.13
N ASP A 114 -16.81 -9.17 8.17
CA ASP A 114 -17.75 -8.92 7.09
C ASP A 114 -17.97 -7.40 6.93
N LEU A 115 -18.02 -6.96 5.68
CA LEU A 115 -18.27 -5.56 5.39
C LEU A 115 -19.72 -5.21 5.77
N PRO A 116 -19.95 -4.07 6.44
CA PRO A 116 -21.29 -3.60 6.70
C PRO A 116 -21.99 -3.22 5.38
N ASP A 117 -23.27 -3.51 5.30
CA ASP A 117 -24.11 -3.00 4.22
C ASP A 117 -24.30 -1.49 4.38
N VAL A 118 -23.59 -0.72 3.59
CA VAL A 118 -23.62 0.74 3.61
C VAL A 118 -24.21 1.24 2.30
N THR A 119 -25.25 2.06 2.41
CA THR A 119 -25.79 2.80 1.27
C THR A 119 -25.42 4.28 1.39
N ALA A 120 -24.94 4.85 0.29
CA ALA A 120 -24.65 6.27 0.21
C ALA A 120 -25.54 6.92 -0.85
N ALA A 121 -26.24 7.98 -0.49
CA ALA A 121 -27.02 8.79 -1.42
C ALA A 121 -26.51 10.24 -1.39
N PHE A 122 -26.44 10.83 -2.58
CA PHE A 122 -26.07 12.25 -2.75
C PHE A 122 -27.30 13.01 -3.22
N THR A 123 -27.79 13.93 -2.39
CA THR A 123 -28.95 14.77 -2.71
C THR A 123 -28.68 16.19 -2.18
N ASP A 124 -28.91 17.19 -3.03
CA ASP A 124 -28.80 18.61 -2.67
C ASP A 124 -27.50 18.99 -1.95
N ASN A 125 -26.37 18.57 -2.52
CA ASN A 125 -25.04 18.81 -1.95
C ASN A 125 -24.80 18.17 -0.57
N THR A 126 -25.65 17.22 -0.18
CA THR A 126 -25.55 16.45 1.06
C THR A 126 -25.31 14.97 0.76
N ILE A 127 -24.32 14.39 1.41
CA ILE A 127 -24.06 12.95 1.35
C ILE A 127 -24.74 12.31 2.57
N THR A 128 -25.74 11.50 2.32
CA THR A 128 -26.38 10.69 3.35
C THR A 128 -25.81 9.28 3.31
N VAL A 129 -25.25 8.82 4.41
CA VAL A 129 -24.73 7.47 4.56
C VAL A 129 -25.62 6.72 5.54
N ALA A 130 -26.25 5.65 5.09
CA ALA A 130 -27.05 4.78 5.95
C ALA A 130 -26.36 3.40 6.03
N GLN A 131 -26.30 2.86 7.24
CA GLN A 131 -25.78 1.53 7.50
C GLN A 131 -26.91 0.66 8.08
N THR A 132 -27.10 -0.52 7.53
CA THR A 132 -27.99 -1.52 8.12
C THR A 132 -27.33 -2.10 9.37
N ALA A 133 -28.07 -2.21 10.46
CA ALA A 133 -27.57 -2.83 11.67
C ALA A 133 -27.17 -4.28 11.38
N GLN A 134 -25.92 -4.61 11.63
CA GLN A 134 -25.41 -5.97 11.54
C GLN A 134 -25.32 -6.57 12.94
N ASP A 135 -25.94 -7.73 13.12
CA ASP A 135 -25.73 -8.55 14.30
C ASP A 135 -24.33 -9.18 14.22
N ASN A 136 -23.34 -8.54 14.81
CA ASN A 136 -22.01 -9.09 15.01
C ASN A 136 -22.02 -10.23 16.05
N THR A 137 -22.93 -11.16 15.95
CA THR A 137 -22.86 -12.44 16.68
C THR A 137 -21.89 -13.40 15.97
N GLY A 138 -20.89 -12.81 15.32
CA GLY A 138 -19.89 -13.52 14.56
C GLY A 138 -18.90 -14.21 15.44
N THR A 139 -18.65 -15.42 15.13
CA THR A 139 -17.54 -16.28 15.44
C THR A 139 -16.29 -15.53 15.88
N GLY A 140 -16.12 -15.47 17.19
CA GLY A 140 -14.92 -14.90 17.78
C GLY A 140 -13.68 -15.58 17.20
N VAL A 141 -12.80 -14.77 16.70
CA VAL A 141 -11.45 -15.17 16.33
C VAL A 141 -10.79 -15.69 17.61
N LYS A 142 -10.43 -16.98 17.59
CA LYS A 142 -9.57 -17.58 18.62
C LYS A 142 -8.14 -17.12 18.45
#